data_84d3b9bc7082f951511b95c894f91015
#
_entry.id   84d3b9bc7082f951511b95c894f91015
#
_cell.length_a   1.000
_cell.length_b   1.000
_cell.length_c   1.000
_cell.angle_alpha   90.00
_cell.angle_beta   90.00
_cell.angle_gamma   90.00
#
_symmetry.space_group_name_H-M   'P 1'
#
loop_
_entity.id
_entity.type
_entity.pdbx_description
1 polymer ?
#
loop_
_entity_poly.entity_id
_entity_poly.type
_entity_poly.pdbx_seq_one_letter_code
_entity_poly.pdbx_strand_id
1 'polypeptide(L)'
;MKLFFICILLLLSGCGSPDSDGSSAQDPSLPPRTTVTEFLLPSADGTDVYGNDFVSIDASNTSEGYVMVRYTGPADKSRLQMTAPDGTLYSYFLKPGDYQTFPLSGGSGSYHLEIYEHAYDNKYALAFPLDLEVSLRDEFKPFLYPNQYCWYTADSEAVKYGMELSDASASDLNYVEQVYDYVTGTISYDEELAKNIPTDYIPDIDAVMASKKGICFDYASLMAAMLRSQGIPTKLEVGYSGQAYHAWISVYLQETGWVDGIISFDGKDWTLMDPTLAAGNDRASVKKYIGDGSHYTVKYTY
;
A
#
# COMPACT_ATOMS: atom_id res chain seq x y z
N MET A 1 2.38 1.25 -86.38
CA MET A 1 2.54 0.37 -85.25
C MET A 1 3.30 1.19 -84.26
N LYS A 2 2.58 1.77 -83.28
CA LYS A 2 3.14 2.74 -82.29
C LYS A 2 3.54 1.99 -81.00
N LEU A 3 4.79 2.06 -80.61
CA LEU A 3 5.30 1.54 -79.35
C LEU A 3 5.10 2.61 -78.28
N PHE A 4 4.40 2.24 -77.20
CA PHE A 4 4.25 3.08 -76.00
C PHE A 4 5.30 2.65 -74.99
N PHE A 5 6.16 3.59 -74.58
CA PHE A 5 7.08 3.45 -73.48
C PHE A 5 6.37 3.87 -72.21
N ILE A 6 6.26 2.97 -71.25
CA ILE A 6 5.78 3.27 -69.89
C ILE A 6 7.01 3.43 -69.00
N CYS A 7 7.24 4.67 -68.52
CA CYS A 7 8.20 4.96 -67.46
C CYS A 7 7.61 4.54 -66.11
N ILE A 8 8.25 3.57 -65.46
CA ILE A 8 7.97 3.20 -64.06
C ILE A 8 8.85 4.09 -63.16
N LEU A 9 8.20 5.01 -62.44
CA LEU A 9 8.81 5.76 -61.35
C LEU A 9 8.89 4.86 -60.12
N LEU A 10 10.11 4.48 -59.69
CA LEU A 10 10.38 3.85 -58.41
C LEU A 10 10.37 4.92 -57.31
N LEU A 11 9.32 4.95 -56.51
CA LEU A 11 9.27 5.67 -55.25
C LEU A 11 9.97 4.82 -54.19
N LEU A 12 11.12 5.27 -53.73
CA LEU A 12 11.80 4.79 -52.56
C LEU A 12 11.00 5.25 -51.29
N SER A 13 10.21 4.34 -50.72
CA SER A 13 9.63 4.54 -49.42
C SER A 13 10.69 4.25 -48.36
N GLY A 14 11.16 5.28 -47.69
CA GLY A 14 11.99 5.16 -46.48
C GLY A 14 11.17 4.50 -45.37
N CYS A 15 11.67 3.39 -44.83
CA CYS A 15 11.24 2.84 -43.57
C CYS A 15 11.71 3.75 -42.45
N GLY A 16 10.84 4.62 -41.94
CA GLY A 16 10.98 5.21 -40.64
C GLY A 16 10.52 4.17 -39.62
N SER A 17 11.38 3.79 -38.69
CA SER A 17 11.01 3.03 -37.49
C SER A 17 10.05 3.89 -36.68
N PRO A 18 8.94 3.34 -36.19
CA PRO A 18 8.15 4.06 -35.20
C PRO A 18 8.89 4.02 -33.87
N ASP A 19 9.35 5.17 -33.41
CA ASP A 19 9.67 5.38 -32.01
C ASP A 19 8.39 5.08 -31.22
N SER A 20 8.46 4.06 -30.38
CA SER A 20 7.41 3.73 -29.44
C SER A 20 7.48 4.71 -28.26
N ASP A 21 6.93 5.92 -28.45
CA ASP A 21 6.47 6.73 -27.34
C ASP A 21 5.30 5.98 -26.68
N GLY A 22 5.57 5.33 -25.55
CA GLY A 22 4.59 4.70 -24.68
C GLY A 22 3.76 5.76 -23.96
N SER A 23 3.05 6.60 -24.68
CA SER A 23 1.97 7.43 -24.15
C SER A 23 0.75 6.52 -24.04
N SER A 24 0.35 6.16 -22.81
CA SER A 24 -0.93 5.53 -22.53
C SER A 24 -2.04 6.44 -23.07
N ALA A 25 -2.70 6.01 -24.14
CA ALA A 25 -3.80 6.76 -24.74
C ALA A 25 -4.94 6.78 -23.71
N GLN A 26 -5.20 7.96 -23.14
CA GLN A 26 -6.32 8.22 -22.26
C GLN A 26 -7.63 7.91 -22.98
N ASP A 27 -8.51 7.12 -22.36
CA ASP A 27 -9.89 6.97 -22.84
C ASP A 27 -10.57 8.35 -22.73
N PRO A 28 -10.95 9.00 -23.85
CA PRO A 28 -11.52 10.34 -23.82
C PRO A 28 -12.90 10.42 -23.17
N SER A 29 -13.48 9.29 -22.74
CA SER A 29 -14.76 9.21 -22.02
C SER A 29 -14.63 9.36 -20.51
N LEU A 30 -13.42 9.21 -19.93
CA LEU A 30 -13.19 9.35 -18.49
C LEU A 30 -12.80 10.79 -18.14
N PRO A 31 -13.34 11.34 -17.04
CA PRO A 31 -12.89 12.65 -16.56
C PRO A 31 -11.41 12.58 -16.16
N PRO A 32 -10.64 13.67 -16.36
CA PRO A 32 -9.26 13.71 -15.87
C PRO A 32 -9.22 13.55 -14.35
N ARG A 33 -8.15 12.94 -13.86
CA ARG A 33 -7.92 12.79 -12.41
C ARG A 33 -7.95 14.17 -11.73
N THR A 34 -8.59 14.22 -10.56
CA THR A 34 -8.57 15.40 -9.70
C THR A 34 -7.67 15.11 -8.51
N THR A 35 -6.65 15.94 -8.30
CA THR A 35 -5.76 15.84 -7.13
C THR A 35 -6.53 16.08 -5.85
N VAL A 36 -6.37 15.17 -4.89
CA VAL A 36 -6.97 15.28 -3.55
C VAL A 36 -6.10 16.19 -2.69
N THR A 37 -6.69 17.27 -2.18
CA THR A 37 -6.03 18.22 -1.27
C THR A 37 -6.42 18.03 0.19
N GLU A 38 -7.54 17.36 0.46
CA GLU A 38 -8.03 17.00 1.79
C GLU A 38 -8.20 15.48 1.86
N PHE A 39 -7.20 14.79 2.36
CA PHE A 39 -7.21 13.33 2.50
C PHE A 39 -7.61 12.89 3.90
N LEU A 40 -8.00 11.64 4.02
CA LEU A 40 -8.49 11.07 5.26
C LEU A 40 -7.35 10.93 6.28
N LEU A 41 -7.54 11.49 7.48
CA LEU A 41 -6.67 11.28 8.63
C LEU A 41 -7.49 10.73 9.80
N PRO A 42 -6.95 9.77 10.58
CA PRO A 42 -7.66 9.20 11.71
C PRO A 42 -7.71 10.18 12.88
N SER A 43 -8.81 10.11 13.66
CA SER A 43 -8.99 10.85 14.90
C SER A 43 -9.51 9.93 16.01
N ALA A 44 -9.11 10.21 17.24
CA ALA A 44 -9.66 9.60 18.43
C ALA A 44 -10.74 10.55 18.99
N ASP A 45 -11.99 10.38 18.53
CA ASP A 45 -13.09 11.33 18.79
C ASP A 45 -13.64 11.23 20.20
N GLY A 46 -13.35 10.16 20.94
CA GLY A 46 -13.72 10.00 22.34
C GLY A 46 -15.20 9.74 22.59
N THR A 47 -15.97 9.39 21.56
CA THR A 47 -17.41 9.15 21.69
C THR A 47 -17.74 7.70 22.08
N ASP A 48 -16.86 6.77 21.81
CA ASP A 48 -16.96 5.35 22.17
C ASP A 48 -15.59 4.83 22.62
N VAL A 49 -15.31 4.90 23.93
CA VAL A 49 -13.99 4.61 24.50
C VAL A 49 -14.05 3.52 25.55
N TYR A 50 -13.19 2.55 25.43
CA TYR A 50 -13.02 1.43 26.37
C TYR A 50 -11.60 1.41 26.91
N GLY A 51 -11.44 0.88 28.14
CA GLY A 51 -10.09 0.76 28.69
C GLY A 51 -10.04 0.73 30.21
N ASN A 52 -8.86 1.03 30.73
CA ASN A 52 -8.56 1.14 32.15
C ASN A 52 -7.54 2.29 32.36
N ASP A 53 -6.87 2.34 33.53
CA ASP A 53 -5.92 3.42 33.86
C ASP A 53 -4.75 3.53 32.87
N PHE A 54 -4.40 2.45 32.17
CA PHE A 54 -3.21 2.37 31.27
C PHE A 54 -3.56 2.13 29.81
N VAL A 55 -4.74 1.58 29.53
CA VAL A 55 -5.19 1.25 28.18
C VAL A 55 -6.38 2.13 27.82
N SER A 56 -6.36 2.70 26.63
CA SER A 56 -7.49 3.39 26.03
C SER A 56 -7.69 2.94 24.59
N ILE A 57 -8.87 2.39 24.28
CA ILE A 57 -9.28 1.96 22.95
C ILE A 57 -10.43 2.87 22.52
N ASP A 58 -10.17 3.73 21.54
CA ASP A 58 -11.19 4.58 20.94
C ASP A 58 -11.79 3.87 19.72
N ALA A 59 -13.05 3.45 19.86
CA ALA A 59 -13.83 2.74 18.85
C ALA A 59 -14.82 3.66 18.12
N SER A 60 -14.73 4.99 18.31
CA SER A 60 -15.64 5.98 17.75
C SER A 60 -15.77 5.91 16.23
N ASN A 61 -14.72 5.46 15.56
CA ASN A 61 -14.59 5.45 14.11
C ASN A 61 -14.51 4.04 13.49
N THR A 62 -15.05 3.02 14.17
CA THR A 62 -15.06 1.64 13.62
C THR A 62 -15.82 1.54 12.31
N SER A 63 -16.86 2.33 12.09
CA SER A 63 -17.58 2.40 10.80
C SER A 63 -16.76 3.01 9.66
N GLU A 64 -15.69 3.75 9.99
CA GLU A 64 -14.72 4.28 9.04
C GLU A 64 -13.53 3.32 8.82
N GLY A 65 -13.56 2.13 9.45
CA GLY A 65 -12.62 1.05 9.20
C GLY A 65 -11.34 1.09 10.02
N TYR A 66 -11.33 1.77 11.16
CA TYR A 66 -10.20 1.75 12.07
C TYR A 66 -10.60 1.86 13.54
N VAL A 67 -9.69 1.46 14.40
CA VAL A 67 -9.72 1.68 15.84
C VAL A 67 -8.42 2.35 16.27
N MET A 68 -8.46 3.21 17.28
CA MET A 68 -7.27 3.84 17.82
C MET A 68 -6.98 3.33 19.23
N VAL A 69 -5.73 2.93 19.47
CA VAL A 69 -5.30 2.36 20.74
C VAL A 69 -4.14 3.16 21.32
N ARG A 70 -4.24 3.46 22.61
CA ARG A 70 -3.20 4.11 23.38
C ARG A 70 -2.86 3.26 24.61
N TYR A 71 -1.56 3.09 24.85
CA TYR A 71 -1.03 2.48 26.06
C TYR A 71 -0.13 3.46 26.79
N THR A 72 -0.37 3.64 28.10
CA THR A 72 0.39 4.56 28.99
C THR A 72 0.90 3.87 30.24
N GLY A 73 0.84 2.53 30.28
CA GLY A 73 1.28 1.73 31.40
C GLY A 73 2.81 1.71 31.57
N PRO A 74 3.30 1.15 32.69
CA PRO A 74 4.72 1.17 33.05
C PRO A 74 5.56 0.12 32.30
N ALA A 75 4.96 -0.82 31.56
CA ALA A 75 5.72 -1.85 30.87
C ALA A 75 6.54 -1.25 29.72
N ASP A 76 7.77 -1.73 29.57
CA ASP A 76 8.71 -1.32 28.52
C ASP A 76 8.23 -1.69 27.11
N LYS A 77 7.38 -2.73 27.01
CA LYS A 77 6.79 -3.23 25.77
C LYS A 77 5.33 -3.60 25.97
N SER A 78 4.53 -3.25 25.00
CA SER A 78 3.12 -3.66 24.94
C SER A 78 2.73 -4.08 23.52
N ARG A 79 1.66 -4.86 23.42
CA ARG A 79 1.16 -5.39 22.15
C ARG A 79 -0.36 -5.32 22.09
N LEU A 80 -0.86 -5.03 20.91
CA LEU A 80 -2.25 -5.31 20.54
C LEU A 80 -2.27 -6.63 19.78
N GLN A 81 -3.10 -7.58 20.20
CA GLN A 81 -3.57 -8.68 19.38
C GLN A 81 -5.01 -8.39 18.96
N MET A 82 -5.32 -8.57 17.70
CA MET A 82 -6.65 -8.35 17.15
C MET A 82 -7.03 -9.52 16.26
N THR A 83 -8.06 -10.25 16.68
CA THR A 83 -8.64 -11.31 15.87
C THR A 83 -9.77 -10.72 15.03
N ALA A 84 -9.67 -10.82 13.73
CA ALA A 84 -10.66 -10.34 12.77
C ALA A 84 -11.80 -11.35 12.57
N PRO A 85 -12.92 -10.95 11.93
CA PRO A 85 -14.09 -11.82 11.73
C PRO A 85 -13.80 -13.13 10.96
N ASP A 86 -12.80 -13.14 10.10
CA ASP A 86 -12.34 -14.32 9.36
C ASP A 86 -11.41 -15.24 10.16
N GLY A 87 -11.11 -14.89 11.42
CA GLY A 87 -10.21 -15.61 12.32
C GLY A 87 -8.74 -15.24 12.17
N THR A 88 -8.39 -14.30 11.31
CA THR A 88 -7.00 -13.83 11.17
C THR A 88 -6.57 -13.09 12.43
N LEU A 89 -5.46 -13.53 13.04
CA LEU A 89 -4.87 -12.92 14.22
C LEU A 89 -3.75 -11.95 13.82
N TYR A 90 -4.01 -10.67 13.97
CA TYR A 90 -3.04 -9.60 13.81
C TYR A 90 -2.31 -9.32 15.13
N SER A 91 -1.02 -8.99 15.05
CA SER A 91 -0.23 -8.63 16.25
C SER A 91 0.60 -7.39 15.95
N TYR A 92 0.40 -6.36 16.76
CA TYR A 92 1.05 -5.06 16.63
C TYR A 92 1.84 -4.73 17.89
N PHE A 93 2.97 -4.06 17.74
CA PHE A 93 3.66 -3.42 18.85
C PHE A 93 3.01 -2.07 19.14
N LEU A 94 2.74 -1.79 20.42
CA LEU A 94 2.25 -0.48 20.83
C LEU A 94 3.43 0.37 21.32
N LYS A 95 3.60 1.55 20.73
CA LYS A 95 4.49 2.58 21.25
C LYS A 95 3.77 3.28 22.40
N PRO A 96 4.39 3.44 23.59
CA PRO A 96 3.75 4.16 24.70
C PRO A 96 3.49 5.64 24.35
N GLY A 97 2.38 6.18 24.83
CA GLY A 97 2.08 7.61 24.77
C GLY A 97 0.84 7.94 23.95
N ASP A 98 1.00 8.18 22.66
CA ASP A 98 -0.08 8.66 21.80
C ASP A 98 -0.97 7.52 21.26
N TYR A 99 -2.15 7.90 20.78
CA TYR A 99 -3.01 6.98 20.03
C TYR A 99 -2.35 6.53 18.73
N GLN A 100 -2.44 5.25 18.44
CA GLN A 100 -2.00 4.63 17.20
C GLN A 100 -3.21 4.01 16.50
N THR A 101 -3.20 4.05 15.18
CA THR A 101 -4.32 3.61 14.33
C THR A 101 -4.11 2.20 13.83
N PHE A 102 -5.14 1.37 13.96
CA PHE A 102 -5.15 -0.03 13.52
C PHE A 102 -6.34 -0.26 12.60
N PRO A 103 -6.11 -0.77 11.37
CA PRO A 103 -7.16 -0.97 10.39
C PRO A 103 -8.04 -2.18 10.73
N LEU A 104 -9.32 -2.06 10.46
CA LEU A 104 -10.31 -3.14 10.56
C LEU A 104 -10.46 -3.84 9.20
N SER A 105 -9.35 -4.33 8.67
CA SER A 105 -9.22 -4.85 7.31
C SER A 105 -9.94 -6.19 7.06
N GLY A 106 -10.41 -6.88 8.11
CA GLY A 106 -11.25 -8.07 7.99
C GLY A 106 -12.72 -7.79 7.63
N GLY A 107 -13.09 -6.51 7.40
CA GLY A 107 -14.45 -6.14 7.04
C GLY A 107 -15.40 -6.01 8.23
N SER A 108 -16.71 -6.03 7.96
CA SER A 108 -17.74 -6.00 9.00
C SER A 108 -17.83 -7.34 9.74
N GLY A 109 -18.07 -7.29 11.04
CA GLY A 109 -18.23 -8.47 11.92
C GLY A 109 -17.62 -8.28 13.29
N SER A 110 -17.48 -9.38 14.03
CA SER A 110 -16.92 -9.41 15.38
C SER A 110 -15.40 -9.37 15.36
N TYR A 111 -14.83 -8.41 16.09
CA TYR A 111 -13.39 -8.31 16.36
C TYR A 111 -13.14 -8.56 17.84
N HIS A 112 -12.11 -9.33 18.14
CA HIS A 112 -11.60 -9.52 19.49
C HIS A 112 -10.23 -8.86 19.64
N LEU A 113 -10.14 -7.86 20.52
CA LEU A 113 -8.93 -7.09 20.80
C LEU A 113 -8.39 -7.47 22.18
N GLU A 114 -7.10 -7.69 22.27
CA GLU A 114 -6.40 -7.96 23.52
C GLU A 114 -5.15 -7.10 23.60
N ILE A 115 -5.07 -6.29 24.66
CA ILE A 115 -3.86 -5.52 24.96
C ILE A 115 -3.03 -6.31 25.96
N TYR A 116 -1.79 -6.56 25.60
CA TYR A 116 -0.83 -7.26 26.42
C TYR A 116 0.32 -6.34 26.82
N GLU A 117 0.78 -6.46 28.06
CA GLU A 117 1.98 -5.80 28.57
C GLU A 117 3.06 -6.81 28.90
N HIS A 118 4.30 -6.44 28.65
CA HIS A 118 5.47 -7.27 28.96
C HIS A 118 5.63 -7.46 30.47
N ALA A 119 5.72 -8.70 30.90
CA ALA A 119 5.88 -9.06 32.30
C ALA A 119 7.34 -9.41 32.64
N TYR A 120 7.90 -10.41 31.97
CA TYR A 120 9.30 -10.82 32.11
C TYR A 120 9.68 -11.78 30.96
N ASP A 121 10.94 -11.83 30.58
CA ASP A 121 11.49 -12.64 29.48
C ASP A 121 10.68 -12.45 28.18
N ASN A 122 10.07 -13.52 27.68
CA ASN A 122 9.17 -13.48 26.51
C ASN A 122 7.67 -13.60 26.90
N LYS A 123 7.35 -13.29 28.17
CA LYS A 123 5.98 -13.44 28.67
C LYS A 123 5.28 -12.10 28.76
N TYR A 124 4.03 -12.12 28.39
CA TYR A 124 3.13 -10.99 28.41
C TYR A 124 1.91 -11.32 29.29
N ALA A 125 1.42 -10.33 30.00
CA ALA A 125 0.19 -10.41 30.78
C ALA A 125 -0.92 -9.66 30.03
N LEU A 126 -2.14 -10.19 30.09
CA LEU A 126 -3.31 -9.53 29.53
C LEU A 126 -3.63 -8.29 30.37
N ALA A 127 -3.56 -7.11 29.75
CA ALA A 127 -3.86 -5.83 30.38
C ALA A 127 -5.33 -5.45 30.19
N PHE A 128 -5.91 -5.69 28.99
CA PHE A 128 -7.31 -5.36 28.68
C PHE A 128 -7.82 -6.14 27.48
N PRO A 129 -8.95 -6.87 27.57
CA PRO A 129 -9.66 -7.48 26.46
C PRO A 129 -10.87 -6.62 26.04
N LEU A 130 -11.25 -6.67 24.75
CA LEU A 130 -12.44 -6.00 24.23
C LEU A 130 -13.00 -6.76 23.03
N ASP A 131 -14.30 -7.00 23.02
CA ASP A 131 -15.05 -7.47 21.86
C ASP A 131 -15.76 -6.28 21.21
N LEU A 132 -15.66 -6.15 19.89
CA LEU A 132 -16.28 -5.10 19.09
C LEU A 132 -17.09 -5.71 17.96
N GLU A 133 -18.34 -5.27 17.81
CA GLU A 133 -19.14 -5.52 16.62
C GLU A 133 -18.96 -4.35 15.65
N VAL A 134 -18.36 -4.63 14.50
CA VAL A 134 -18.03 -3.64 13.50
C VAL A 134 -19.00 -3.72 12.32
N SER A 135 -19.53 -2.58 11.91
CA SER A 135 -20.30 -2.41 10.69
C SER A 135 -19.69 -1.30 9.86
N LEU A 136 -18.90 -1.67 8.88
CA LEU A 136 -18.24 -0.71 7.98
C LEU A 136 -19.30 0.01 7.15
N ARG A 137 -19.17 1.33 7.05
CA ARG A 137 -20.00 2.17 6.16
C ARG A 137 -19.60 1.97 4.70
N ASP A 138 -18.33 1.66 4.47
CA ASP A 138 -17.72 1.46 3.17
C ASP A 138 -16.53 0.50 3.31
N GLU A 139 -16.50 -0.57 2.52
CA GLU A 139 -15.47 -1.61 2.57
C GLU A 139 -14.07 -1.13 2.17
N PHE A 140 -13.97 0.01 1.48
CA PHE A 140 -12.70 0.61 1.08
C PHE A 140 -12.04 1.45 2.17
N LYS A 141 -12.80 1.90 3.15
CA LYS A 141 -12.32 2.81 4.21
C LYS A 141 -11.08 2.32 4.97
N PRO A 142 -10.99 1.04 5.38
CA PRO A 142 -9.78 0.54 6.06
C PRO A 142 -8.49 0.74 5.23
N PHE A 143 -8.62 0.85 3.91
CA PHE A 143 -7.53 0.94 2.95
C PHE A 143 -7.30 2.36 2.40
N LEU A 144 -7.91 3.36 3.04
CA LEU A 144 -7.76 4.80 2.73
C LEU A 144 -7.16 5.60 3.88
N TYR A 145 -7.25 5.10 5.11
CA TYR A 145 -6.65 5.77 6.26
C TYR A 145 -5.19 5.36 6.48
N PRO A 146 -4.34 6.26 6.98
CA PRO A 146 -3.04 5.87 7.51
C PRO A 146 -3.21 4.97 8.74
N ASN A 147 -2.29 4.03 8.89
CA ASN A 147 -2.24 3.12 10.01
C ASN A 147 -0.78 2.88 10.45
N GLN A 148 -0.55 2.05 11.46
CA GLN A 148 0.78 1.84 12.03
C GLN A 148 1.85 1.49 10.98
N TYR A 149 1.51 0.72 9.93
CA TYR A 149 2.46 0.26 8.92
C TYR A 149 2.48 1.12 7.64
N CYS A 150 1.55 2.05 7.54
CA CYS A 150 1.47 3.01 6.45
C CYS A 150 1.08 4.36 7.04
N TRP A 151 1.97 4.93 7.87
CA TRP A 151 1.69 6.18 8.56
C TRP A 151 2.13 7.38 7.74
N TYR A 152 1.24 8.33 7.58
CA TYR A 152 1.49 9.62 6.95
C TYR A 152 0.63 10.73 7.55
N THR A 153 1.06 11.95 7.35
CA THR A 153 0.35 13.19 7.72
C THR A 153 0.38 14.15 6.53
N ALA A 154 -0.27 15.30 6.67
CA ALA A 154 -0.20 16.37 5.67
C ALA A 154 1.23 16.90 5.44
N ASP A 155 2.09 16.76 6.43
CA ASP A 155 3.47 17.24 6.37
C ASP A 155 4.45 16.23 5.78
N SER A 156 4.03 14.96 5.59
CA SER A 156 4.89 13.92 5.05
C SER A 156 5.34 14.23 3.63
N GLU A 157 6.62 14.10 3.37
CA GLU A 157 7.20 14.34 2.03
C GLU A 157 6.62 13.38 0.97
N ALA A 158 6.29 12.14 1.37
CA ALA A 158 5.62 11.17 0.52
C ALA A 158 4.26 11.69 0.02
N VAL A 159 3.49 12.33 0.90
CA VAL A 159 2.17 12.90 0.55
C VAL A 159 2.32 14.09 -0.38
N LYS A 160 3.23 15.02 -0.08
CA LYS A 160 3.49 16.20 -0.92
C LYS A 160 3.90 15.79 -2.32
N TYR A 161 4.86 14.86 -2.44
CA TYR A 161 5.29 14.36 -3.73
C TYR A 161 4.22 13.54 -4.45
N GLY A 162 3.41 12.76 -3.71
CA GLY A 162 2.24 12.08 -4.24
C GLY A 162 1.22 13.03 -4.86
N MET A 163 0.99 14.21 -4.24
CA MET A 163 0.14 15.25 -4.81
C MET A 163 0.71 15.82 -6.13
N GLU A 164 2.03 16.06 -6.21
CA GLU A 164 2.68 16.52 -7.44
C GLU A 164 2.53 15.52 -8.59
N LEU A 165 2.74 14.22 -8.30
CA LEU A 165 2.54 13.15 -9.29
C LEU A 165 1.05 13.05 -9.70
N SER A 166 0.13 13.18 -8.73
CA SER A 166 -1.30 13.15 -9.00
C SER A 166 -1.74 14.28 -9.93
N ASP A 167 -1.23 15.50 -9.71
CA ASP A 167 -1.53 16.68 -10.55
C ASP A 167 -1.01 16.53 -11.98
N ALA A 168 0.07 15.77 -12.15
CA ALA A 168 0.63 15.46 -13.46
C ALA A 168 -0.05 14.26 -14.15
N SER A 169 -0.96 13.54 -13.45
CA SER A 169 -1.53 12.28 -13.92
C SER A 169 -2.86 12.48 -14.65
N ALA A 170 -3.02 11.78 -15.77
CA ALA A 170 -4.22 11.84 -16.60
C ALA A 170 -5.39 10.98 -16.05
N SER A 171 -5.10 9.94 -15.26
CA SER A 171 -6.07 8.99 -14.71
C SER A 171 -5.54 8.36 -13.42
N ASP A 172 -6.40 7.62 -12.67
CA ASP A 172 -5.98 6.84 -11.50
C ASP A 172 -4.92 5.80 -11.86
N LEU A 173 -5.11 5.10 -12.96
CA LEU A 173 -4.12 4.15 -13.47
C LEU A 173 -2.77 4.82 -13.73
N ASN A 174 -2.77 5.94 -14.45
CA ASN A 174 -1.54 6.65 -14.76
C ASN A 174 -0.84 7.17 -13.49
N TYR A 175 -1.61 7.56 -12.47
CA TYR A 175 -1.06 7.93 -11.17
C TYR A 175 -0.40 6.72 -10.46
N VAL A 176 -1.05 5.56 -10.45
CA VAL A 176 -0.47 4.32 -9.91
C VAL A 176 0.85 3.97 -10.61
N GLU A 177 0.89 4.08 -11.94
CA GLU A 177 2.12 3.86 -12.73
C GLU A 177 3.23 4.83 -12.36
N GLN A 178 2.93 6.13 -12.22
CA GLN A 178 3.91 7.15 -11.84
C GLN A 178 4.45 6.94 -10.42
N VAL A 179 3.59 6.58 -9.45
CA VAL A 179 4.01 6.23 -8.09
C VAL A 179 4.92 5.00 -8.12
N TYR A 180 4.53 3.97 -8.88
CA TYR A 180 5.34 2.77 -9.06
C TYR A 180 6.72 3.09 -9.64
N ASP A 181 6.77 3.79 -10.78
CA ASP A 181 8.01 4.14 -11.47
C ASP A 181 8.92 5.02 -10.59
N TYR A 182 8.33 5.95 -9.82
CA TYR A 182 9.08 6.76 -8.86
C TYR A 182 9.72 5.90 -7.76
N VAL A 183 8.93 5.05 -7.10
CA VAL A 183 9.42 4.25 -5.98
C VAL A 183 10.49 3.25 -6.46
N THR A 184 10.22 2.52 -7.54
CA THR A 184 11.17 1.52 -8.06
C THR A 184 12.41 2.13 -8.69
N GLY A 185 12.31 3.31 -9.27
CA GLY A 185 13.42 4.03 -9.89
C GLY A 185 14.26 4.85 -8.90
N THR A 186 13.72 5.17 -7.72
CA THR A 186 14.36 6.09 -6.77
C THR A 186 14.89 5.38 -5.53
N ILE A 187 14.15 4.39 -5.02
CA ILE A 187 14.50 3.65 -3.80
C ILE A 187 15.36 2.44 -4.19
N SER A 188 16.52 2.29 -3.56
CA SER A 188 17.37 1.11 -3.69
C SER A 188 17.09 0.11 -2.56
N TYR A 189 17.20 -1.19 -2.88
CA TYR A 189 16.94 -2.22 -1.88
C TYR A 189 18.03 -2.25 -0.81
N ASP A 190 17.63 -2.29 0.47
CA ASP A 190 18.54 -2.32 1.62
C ASP A 190 18.79 -3.78 2.04
N GLU A 191 19.83 -4.37 1.44
CA GLU A 191 20.27 -5.75 1.72
C GLU A 191 20.70 -5.97 3.17
N GLU A 192 21.24 -4.94 3.84
CA GLU A 192 21.70 -5.07 5.22
C GLU A 192 20.53 -5.05 6.20
N LEU A 193 19.57 -4.16 5.99
CA LEU A 193 18.33 -4.15 6.76
C LEU A 193 17.54 -5.46 6.52
N ALA A 194 17.44 -5.91 5.28
CA ALA A 194 16.71 -7.15 4.93
C ALA A 194 17.26 -8.40 5.64
N LYS A 195 18.58 -8.47 5.88
CA LYS A 195 19.20 -9.58 6.63
C LYS A 195 18.96 -9.51 8.13
N ASN A 196 18.72 -8.33 8.68
CA ASN A 196 18.70 -8.07 10.12
C ASN A 196 17.48 -7.21 10.52
N ILE A 197 16.29 -7.52 10.01
CA ILE A 197 15.08 -6.76 10.31
C ILE A 197 14.75 -6.87 11.81
N PRO A 198 14.65 -5.75 12.55
CA PRO A 198 14.17 -5.77 13.92
C PRO A 198 12.77 -6.38 14.05
N THR A 199 12.51 -7.10 15.13
CA THR A 199 11.22 -7.77 15.35
C THR A 199 10.04 -6.77 15.44
N ASP A 200 10.33 -5.54 15.89
CA ASP A 200 9.39 -4.42 16.05
C ASP A 200 9.54 -3.36 14.94
N TYR A 201 10.06 -3.77 13.78
CA TYR A 201 10.24 -2.88 12.65
C TYR A 201 8.91 -2.32 12.14
N ILE A 202 8.85 -1.00 12.05
CA ILE A 202 7.73 -0.25 11.48
C ILE A 202 8.31 0.66 10.40
N PRO A 203 7.81 0.62 9.15
CA PRO A 203 8.26 1.53 8.10
C PRO A 203 8.11 3.01 8.48
N ASP A 204 9.13 3.79 8.17
CA ASP A 204 9.10 5.25 8.24
C ASP A 204 9.29 5.80 6.82
N ILE A 205 8.19 6.17 6.19
CA ILE A 205 8.17 6.55 4.78
C ILE A 205 8.98 7.82 4.48
N ASP A 206 9.04 8.76 5.41
CA ASP A 206 9.83 9.98 5.23
C ASP A 206 11.33 9.69 5.37
N ALA A 207 11.72 8.79 6.28
CA ALA A 207 13.09 8.29 6.37
C ALA A 207 13.51 7.50 5.11
N VAL A 208 12.59 6.70 4.54
CA VAL A 208 12.81 5.99 3.26
C VAL A 208 13.01 6.97 2.13
N MET A 209 12.19 8.02 2.02
CA MET A 209 12.34 9.06 1.00
C MET A 209 13.65 9.83 1.15
N ALA A 210 14.08 10.11 2.37
CA ALA A 210 15.32 10.83 2.64
C ALA A 210 16.57 9.98 2.34
N SER A 211 16.58 8.70 2.76
CA SER A 211 17.70 7.78 2.58
C SER A 211 17.78 7.19 1.18
N LYS A 212 16.67 7.13 0.46
CA LYS A 212 16.49 6.43 -0.81
C LYS A 212 16.84 4.94 -0.70
N LYS A 213 16.58 4.35 0.48
CA LYS A 213 16.79 2.93 0.77
C LYS A 213 15.63 2.34 1.56
N GLY A 214 15.29 1.07 1.29
CA GLY A 214 14.28 0.35 2.02
C GLY A 214 14.21 -1.12 1.64
N ILE A 215 13.43 -1.89 2.41
CA ILE A 215 13.09 -3.28 2.12
C ILE A 215 11.68 -3.37 1.49
N CYS A 216 11.22 -4.56 1.13
CA CYS A 216 9.90 -4.75 0.52
C CYS A 216 8.77 -4.07 1.32
N PHE A 217 8.85 -4.10 2.64
CA PHE A 217 7.85 -3.49 3.50
C PHE A 217 7.84 -1.95 3.39
N ASP A 218 9.01 -1.33 3.24
CA ASP A 218 9.15 0.12 3.04
C ASP A 218 8.61 0.56 1.68
N TYR A 219 8.91 -0.21 0.62
CA TYR A 219 8.38 0.03 -0.72
C TYR A 219 6.84 0.00 -0.71
N ALA A 220 6.27 -1.08 -0.13
CA ALA A 220 4.82 -1.24 -0.04
C ALA A 220 4.17 -0.12 0.80
N SER A 221 4.79 0.24 1.94
CA SER A 221 4.31 1.31 2.81
C SER A 221 4.33 2.68 2.13
N LEU A 222 5.45 3.02 1.46
CA LEU A 222 5.59 4.28 0.74
C LEU A 222 4.57 4.42 -0.40
N MET A 223 4.42 3.38 -1.20
CA MET A 223 3.42 3.36 -2.28
C MET A 223 2.00 3.48 -1.73
N ALA A 224 1.64 2.70 -0.69
CA ALA A 224 0.34 2.77 -0.06
C ALA A 224 0.04 4.17 0.50
N ALA A 225 1.02 4.84 1.12
CA ALA A 225 0.86 6.20 1.63
C ALA A 225 0.56 7.21 0.51
N MET A 226 1.35 7.17 -0.59
CA MET A 226 1.13 8.05 -1.74
C MET A 226 -0.25 7.81 -2.37
N LEU A 227 -0.66 6.55 -2.57
CA LEU A 227 -1.93 6.21 -3.21
C LEU A 227 -3.14 6.53 -2.32
N ARG A 228 -3.11 6.14 -1.04
CA ARG A 228 -4.20 6.43 -0.08
C ARG A 228 -4.42 7.92 0.12
N SER A 229 -3.36 8.70 0.23
CA SER A 229 -3.46 10.17 0.36
C SER A 229 -4.13 10.82 -0.85
N GLN A 230 -4.14 10.14 -1.98
CA GLN A 230 -4.80 10.58 -3.21
C GLN A 230 -6.11 9.82 -3.52
N GLY A 231 -6.70 9.18 -2.49
CA GLY A 231 -8.03 8.59 -2.54
C GLY A 231 -8.11 7.25 -3.27
N ILE A 232 -6.97 6.60 -3.56
CA ILE A 232 -6.96 5.26 -4.14
C ILE A 232 -6.90 4.22 -3.02
N PRO A 233 -7.96 3.40 -2.83
CA PRO A 233 -7.94 2.33 -1.83
C PRO A 233 -6.79 1.37 -2.13
N THR A 234 -5.90 1.20 -1.15
CA THR A 234 -4.67 0.42 -1.32
C THR A 234 -4.46 -0.49 -0.11
N LYS A 235 -4.45 -1.79 -0.34
CA LYS A 235 -4.07 -2.78 0.66
C LYS A 235 -2.55 -2.88 0.70
N LEU A 236 -1.97 -2.83 1.90
CA LEU A 236 -0.62 -3.27 2.15
C LEU A 236 -0.71 -4.73 2.60
N GLU A 237 -0.16 -5.63 1.82
CA GLU A 237 -0.27 -7.06 2.02
C GLU A 237 1.07 -7.66 2.41
N VAL A 238 1.04 -8.60 3.35
CA VAL A 238 2.21 -9.32 3.84
C VAL A 238 1.92 -10.81 3.81
N GLY A 239 2.85 -11.60 3.32
CA GLY A 239 2.67 -13.03 3.18
C GLY A 239 3.87 -13.71 2.56
N TYR A 240 3.64 -14.61 1.63
CA TYR A 240 4.69 -15.36 0.98
C TYR A 240 4.66 -15.18 -0.53
N SER A 241 5.81 -14.89 -1.12
CA SER A 241 6.09 -15.01 -2.56
C SER A 241 6.94 -16.26 -2.73
N GLY A 242 6.31 -17.38 -3.12
CA GLY A 242 6.93 -18.70 -3.06
C GLY A 242 7.30 -19.10 -1.63
N GLN A 243 8.59 -19.12 -1.30
CA GLN A 243 9.08 -19.42 0.06
C GLN A 243 9.55 -18.18 0.82
N ALA A 244 9.66 -17.03 0.16
CA ALA A 244 10.12 -15.80 0.77
C ALA A 244 8.97 -15.05 1.47
N TYR A 245 9.18 -14.67 2.73
CA TYR A 245 8.28 -13.75 3.42
C TYR A 245 8.44 -12.36 2.83
N HIS A 246 7.34 -11.74 2.43
CA HIS A 246 7.37 -10.59 1.55
C HIS A 246 6.22 -9.64 1.82
N ALA A 247 6.34 -8.39 1.37
CA ALA A 247 5.29 -7.38 1.41
C ALA A 247 5.10 -6.74 0.03
N TRP A 248 3.84 -6.48 -0.31
CA TRP A 248 3.42 -5.86 -1.57
C TRP A 248 2.14 -5.06 -1.37
N ILE A 249 1.59 -4.49 -2.44
CA ILE A 249 0.29 -3.81 -2.38
C ILE A 249 -0.69 -4.37 -3.40
N SER A 250 -1.99 -4.24 -3.11
CA SER A 250 -3.08 -4.35 -4.07
C SER A 250 -3.84 -3.03 -4.11
N VAL A 251 -4.26 -2.60 -5.30
CA VAL A 251 -4.93 -1.31 -5.49
C VAL A 251 -6.33 -1.50 -6.06
N TYR A 252 -7.26 -0.64 -5.68
CA TYR A 252 -8.60 -0.62 -6.27
C TYR A 252 -8.70 0.47 -7.32
N LEU A 253 -9.08 0.08 -8.53
CA LEU A 253 -9.38 0.99 -9.62
C LEU A 253 -10.85 0.81 -10.01
N GLN A 254 -11.56 1.92 -10.23
CA GLN A 254 -13.00 1.90 -10.45
C GLN A 254 -13.39 1.06 -11.67
N GLU A 255 -12.56 1.05 -12.71
CA GLU A 255 -12.84 0.35 -13.97
C GLU A 255 -12.59 -1.16 -13.89
N THR A 256 -11.66 -1.60 -13.02
CA THR A 256 -11.18 -2.99 -12.98
C THR A 256 -11.47 -3.71 -11.67
N GLY A 257 -11.83 -2.96 -10.59
CA GLY A 257 -11.94 -3.51 -9.24
C GLY A 257 -10.58 -3.61 -8.55
N TRP A 258 -10.47 -4.55 -7.59
CA TRP A 258 -9.19 -4.85 -6.94
C TRP A 258 -8.24 -5.47 -7.95
N VAL A 259 -7.07 -4.89 -8.04
CA VAL A 259 -5.96 -5.41 -8.83
C VAL A 259 -4.93 -5.92 -7.84
N ASP A 260 -4.86 -7.25 -7.74
CA ASP A 260 -4.00 -7.95 -6.79
C ASP A 260 -2.56 -7.99 -7.30
N GLY A 261 -1.64 -7.59 -6.42
CA GLY A 261 -0.25 -7.39 -6.79
C GLY A 261 -0.06 -6.15 -7.66
N ILE A 262 1.14 -5.61 -7.72
CA ILE A 262 1.35 -4.35 -8.41
C ILE A 262 1.59 -4.53 -9.88
N ILE A 263 1.15 -3.54 -10.64
CA ILE A 263 0.70 -3.60 -11.99
C ILE A 263 1.62 -2.81 -12.90
N SER A 264 1.98 -3.41 -14.02
CA SER A 264 2.28 -2.68 -15.23
C SER A 264 1.22 -3.03 -16.28
N PHE A 265 0.64 -2.02 -16.90
CA PHE A 265 -0.26 -2.18 -18.03
C PHE A 265 0.50 -1.88 -19.32
N ASP A 266 0.58 -2.85 -20.23
CA ASP A 266 1.31 -2.69 -21.50
C ASP A 266 0.43 -2.18 -22.66
N GLY A 267 -0.78 -1.66 -22.34
CA GLY A 267 -1.80 -1.22 -23.29
C GLY A 267 -2.80 -2.32 -23.69
N LYS A 268 -2.61 -3.56 -23.23
CA LYS A 268 -3.48 -4.70 -23.49
C LYS A 268 -3.68 -5.61 -22.28
N ASP A 269 -2.61 -5.88 -21.52
CA ASP A 269 -2.58 -6.83 -20.44
C ASP A 269 -1.98 -6.25 -19.17
N TRP A 270 -2.58 -6.58 -18.03
CA TRP A 270 -2.06 -6.28 -16.71
C TRP A 270 -0.94 -7.25 -16.36
N THR A 271 0.18 -6.74 -15.91
CA THR A 271 1.28 -7.56 -15.42
C THR A 271 1.46 -7.27 -13.94
N LEU A 272 1.40 -8.33 -13.11
CA LEU A 272 1.80 -8.28 -11.73
C LEU A 272 3.28 -7.85 -11.66
N MET A 273 3.57 -6.76 -10.93
CA MET A 273 4.92 -6.27 -10.75
C MET A 273 5.17 -6.02 -9.27
N ASP A 274 6.05 -6.82 -8.70
CA ASP A 274 6.59 -6.60 -7.37
C ASP A 274 7.61 -5.45 -7.44
N PRO A 275 7.38 -4.32 -6.76
CA PRO A 275 8.27 -3.16 -6.84
C PRO A 275 9.67 -3.46 -6.36
N THR A 276 9.82 -4.36 -5.39
CA THR A 276 11.13 -4.77 -4.86
C THR A 276 11.92 -5.54 -5.90
N LEU A 277 11.29 -6.44 -6.62
CA LEU A 277 11.93 -7.19 -7.71
C LEU A 277 12.24 -6.30 -8.92
N ALA A 278 11.38 -5.32 -9.20
CA ALA A 278 11.60 -4.38 -10.30
C ALA A 278 12.78 -3.43 -10.05
N ALA A 279 13.01 -3.01 -8.82
CA ALA A 279 14.10 -2.08 -8.48
C ALA A 279 15.51 -2.63 -8.73
N GLY A 280 15.68 -3.96 -8.79
CA GLY A 280 16.98 -4.61 -9.00
C GLY A 280 17.17 -5.32 -10.33
N ASN A 281 16.12 -5.41 -11.17
CA ASN A 281 16.13 -6.25 -12.37
C ASN A 281 15.48 -5.55 -13.57
N ASP A 282 15.79 -6.01 -14.79
CA ASP A 282 15.06 -5.55 -15.97
C ASP A 282 13.62 -6.09 -15.99
N ARG A 283 12.70 -5.32 -16.60
CA ARG A 283 11.25 -5.64 -16.64
C ARG A 283 10.94 -7.05 -17.20
N ALA A 284 11.74 -7.55 -18.14
CA ALA A 284 11.52 -8.87 -18.74
C ALA A 284 11.87 -10.01 -17.78
N SER A 285 12.94 -9.84 -16.99
CA SER A 285 13.34 -10.79 -15.94
C SER A 285 12.32 -10.83 -14.81
N VAL A 286 11.80 -9.67 -14.39
CA VAL A 286 10.76 -9.53 -13.37
C VAL A 286 9.47 -10.23 -13.82
N LYS A 287 8.98 -9.96 -15.03
CA LYS A 287 7.78 -10.59 -15.60
C LYS A 287 7.86 -12.14 -15.62
N LYS A 288 9.04 -12.68 -15.94
CA LYS A 288 9.26 -14.13 -15.95
C LYS A 288 9.23 -14.73 -14.54
N TYR A 289 9.66 -14.00 -13.52
CA TYR A 289 9.72 -14.48 -12.13
C TYR A 289 8.34 -14.41 -11.46
N ILE A 290 7.59 -13.33 -11.63
CA ILE A 290 6.31 -13.07 -10.99
C ILE A 290 5.19 -13.94 -11.60
N GLY A 291 5.24 -14.19 -12.91
CA GLY A 291 4.24 -15.02 -13.59
C GLY A 291 2.83 -14.45 -13.54
N ASP A 292 1.87 -15.28 -13.16
CA ASP A 292 0.44 -14.94 -13.05
C ASP A 292 -0.01 -14.60 -11.61
N GLY A 293 0.92 -14.38 -10.69
CA GLY A 293 0.61 -14.10 -9.28
C GLY A 293 0.23 -15.32 -8.44
N SER A 294 0.14 -16.52 -9.03
CA SER A 294 -0.25 -17.74 -8.33
C SER A 294 0.70 -18.17 -7.19
N HIS A 295 1.89 -17.58 -7.14
CA HIS A 295 2.90 -17.85 -6.11
C HIS A 295 2.77 -16.97 -4.86
N TYR A 296 1.85 -15.97 -4.85
CA TYR A 296 1.63 -15.11 -3.71
C TYR A 296 0.53 -15.67 -2.80
N THR A 297 0.84 -15.76 -1.51
CA THR A 297 -0.12 -16.16 -0.47
C THR A 297 -0.20 -15.08 0.56
N VAL A 298 -1.30 -14.33 0.58
CA VAL A 298 -1.56 -13.28 1.58
C VAL A 298 -1.75 -13.93 2.94
N LYS A 299 -1.11 -13.34 3.95
CA LYS A 299 -1.27 -13.73 5.35
C LYS A 299 -1.89 -12.60 6.18
N TYR A 300 -1.52 -11.38 5.88
CA TYR A 300 -2.04 -10.18 6.53
C TYR A 300 -2.33 -9.10 5.50
N THR A 301 -3.40 -8.34 5.75
CA THR A 301 -3.81 -7.17 4.97
C THR A 301 -3.98 -5.97 5.91
N TYR A 302 -3.31 -4.86 5.57
CA TYR A 302 -3.32 -3.65 6.38
C TYR A 302 -3.81 -2.44 5.60
#